data_427e3438aecc5f5905a6646b90885be6
#
_entry.id   427e3438aecc5f5905a6646b90885be6
#
_cell.length_a   1.000
_cell.length_b   1.000
_cell.length_c   1.000
_cell.angle_alpha   90.00
_cell.angle_beta   90.00
_cell.angle_gamma   90.00
#
_symmetry.space_group_name_H-M   'P 1'
#
loop_
_entity.id
_entity.type
_entity.pdbx_description
1 polymer ?
#
loop_
_entity_poly.entity_id
_entity_poly.type
_entity_poly.pdbx_seq_one_letter_code
_entity_poly.pdbx_strand_id
1 'polypeptide(L)'
;WRSVVDTNLTGVFLCTRAAFGLMKTQSPRGGRIINNGSISAHAPRPNSIAYTATKHAITGLTKAVSLDGRKYDIVCGQIDIGNAATEMAERM
;
A
#
# COMPACT_ATOMS: atom_id res chain seq x y z
N TRP A 1 17.14 -3.98 7.73
CA TRP A 1 15.95 -4.81 7.48
C TRP A 1 14.77 -4.38 8.34
N ARG A 2 14.95 -4.41 9.66
CA ARG A 2 13.85 -4.15 10.59
C ARG A 2 13.26 -2.75 10.46
N SER A 3 14.11 -1.75 10.28
CA SER A 3 13.67 -0.36 10.10
C SER A 3 12.80 -0.20 8.85
N VAL A 4 13.20 -0.85 7.76
CA VAL A 4 12.42 -0.81 6.51
C VAL A 4 11.08 -1.51 6.68
N VAL A 5 11.07 -2.68 7.34
CA VAL A 5 9.85 -3.43 7.61
C VAL A 5 8.90 -2.62 8.50
N ASP A 6 9.42 -2.02 9.57
CA ASP A 6 8.61 -1.24 10.50
C ASP A 6 7.97 -0.03 9.83
N THR A 7 8.70 0.69 8.99
CA THR A 7 8.19 1.88 8.33
C THR A 7 7.29 1.53 7.15
N ASN A 8 7.76 0.65 6.25
CA ASN A 8 7.09 0.43 4.97
C ASN A 8 6.00 -0.64 5.01
N LEU A 9 6.02 -1.52 5.99
CA LEU A 9 5.02 -2.58 6.08
C LEU A 9 4.20 -2.47 7.36
N THR A 10 4.84 -2.55 8.52
CA THR A 10 4.11 -2.51 9.80
C THR A 10 3.34 -1.22 9.96
N GLY A 11 3.96 -0.08 9.64
CA GLY A 11 3.28 1.22 9.70
C GLY A 11 2.06 1.28 8.78
N VAL A 12 2.20 0.80 7.54
CA VAL A 12 1.09 0.77 6.59
C VAL A 12 -0.03 -0.14 7.09
N PHE A 13 0.31 -1.31 7.63
CA PHE A 13 -0.68 -2.22 8.20
C PHE A 13 -1.45 -1.58 9.34
N LEU A 14 -0.75 -0.93 10.27
CA LEU A 14 -1.39 -0.29 11.43
C LEU A 14 -2.33 0.84 11.01
N CYS A 15 -1.89 1.69 10.06
CA CYS A 15 -2.72 2.78 9.54
C CYS A 15 -3.93 2.23 8.79
N THR A 16 -3.74 1.19 7.98
CA THR A 16 -4.83 0.55 7.23
C THR A 16 -5.85 -0.06 8.18
N ARG A 17 -5.39 -0.74 9.23
CA ARG A 17 -6.27 -1.34 10.22
C ARG A 17 -7.12 -0.29 10.93
N ALA A 18 -6.50 0.82 11.33
CA ALA A 18 -7.21 1.91 12.00
C ALA A 18 -8.23 2.56 11.07
N ALA A 19 -7.85 2.86 9.82
CA ALA A 19 -8.74 3.44 8.83
C ALA A 19 -9.90 2.50 8.50
N PHE A 20 -9.61 1.23 8.31
CA PHE A 20 -10.64 0.22 8.02
C PHE A 20 -11.66 0.14 9.15
N GLY A 21 -11.21 0.13 10.40
CA GLY A 21 -12.09 0.10 11.57
C GLY A 21 -13.03 1.30 11.63
N LEU A 22 -12.51 2.50 11.34
CA LEU A 22 -13.32 3.72 11.31
C LEU A 22 -14.32 3.68 10.14
N MET A 23 -13.89 3.31 8.96
CA MET A 23 -14.73 3.27 7.76
C MET A 23 -15.85 2.24 7.88
N LYS A 24 -15.58 1.14 8.59
CA LYS A 24 -16.54 0.06 8.81
C LYS A 24 -17.70 0.50 9.69
N THR A 25 -17.44 1.38 10.65
CA THR A 25 -18.41 1.78 11.68
C THR A 25 -18.95 3.20 11.54
N GLN A 26 -18.34 4.03 10.69
CA GLN A 26 -18.80 5.41 10.50
C GLN A 26 -20.14 5.48 9.76
N SER A 27 -20.77 6.64 9.81
CA SER A 27 -22.03 6.89 9.10
C SER A 27 -21.86 8.13 8.19
N PRO A 28 -22.01 7.99 6.85
CA PRO A 28 -22.27 6.74 6.14
C PRO A 28 -21.08 5.79 6.19
N ARG A 29 -21.37 4.49 6.13
CA ARG A 29 -20.35 3.45 6.15
C ARG A 29 -19.57 3.43 4.85
N GLY A 30 -18.30 3.03 4.91
CA GLY A 30 -17.47 2.82 3.75
C GLY A 30 -16.40 3.88 3.60
N GLY A 31 -15.65 3.78 2.53
CA GLY A 31 -14.56 4.71 2.23
C GLY A 31 -13.57 4.12 1.26
N ARG A 32 -12.48 4.83 1.06
CA ARG A 32 -11.41 4.41 0.15
C ARG A 32 -10.06 4.50 0.84
N ILE A 33 -9.27 3.44 0.71
CA ILE A 33 -7.90 3.37 1.18
C ILE A 33 -7.01 3.24 -0.05
N ILE A 34 -6.00 4.11 -0.18
CA ILE A 34 -5.04 4.05 -1.27
C ILE A 34 -3.66 3.87 -0.67
N ASN A 35 -3.05 2.73 -0.92
CA ASN A 35 -1.70 2.43 -0.44
C ASN A 35 -0.67 2.88 -1.47
N ASN A 36 0.42 3.46 -0.99
CA ASN A 36 1.52 3.88 -1.83
C ASN A 36 2.48 2.72 -2.04
N GLY A 37 2.52 2.21 -3.27
CA GLY A 37 3.48 1.19 -3.69
C GLY A 37 4.63 1.80 -4.47
N SER A 38 5.38 0.95 -5.18
CA SER A 38 6.45 1.41 -6.05
C SER A 38 6.68 0.38 -7.16
N ILE A 39 7.46 0.78 -8.17
CA ILE A 39 7.87 -0.13 -9.24
C ILE A 39 8.62 -1.34 -8.69
N SER A 40 9.29 -1.20 -7.54
CA SER A 40 9.99 -2.31 -6.88
C SER A 40 9.04 -3.42 -6.43
N ALA A 41 7.75 -3.15 -6.33
CA ALA A 41 6.74 -4.18 -6.07
C ALA A 41 6.58 -5.13 -7.27
N HIS A 42 7.01 -4.73 -8.45
CA HIS A 42 6.89 -5.50 -9.69
C HIS A 42 8.24 -5.89 -10.26
N ALA A 43 9.28 -5.07 -10.04
CA ALA A 43 10.61 -5.26 -10.61
C ALA A 43 11.69 -5.06 -9.54
N PRO A 44 12.15 -6.13 -8.89
CA PRO A 44 13.20 -6.03 -7.88
C PRO A 44 14.48 -5.37 -8.42
N ARG A 45 15.16 -4.61 -7.58
CA ARG A 45 16.40 -3.93 -7.90
C ARG A 45 17.54 -4.45 -7.05
N PRO A 46 18.80 -4.41 -7.55
CA PRO A 46 19.94 -4.83 -6.73
C PRO A 46 20.02 -4.04 -5.42
N ASN A 47 20.47 -4.70 -4.37
CA ASN A 47 20.74 -4.10 -3.05
C ASN A 47 19.52 -3.48 -2.37
N SER A 48 18.31 -3.97 -2.69
CA SER A 48 17.07 -3.44 -2.11
C SER A 48 16.14 -4.53 -1.60
N ILE A 49 16.69 -5.60 -1.05
CA ILE A 49 15.91 -6.77 -0.61
C ILE A 49 14.79 -6.38 0.35
N ALA A 50 15.13 -5.66 1.43
CA ALA A 50 14.13 -5.28 2.43
C ALA A 50 13.05 -4.39 1.85
N TYR A 51 13.42 -3.39 1.07
CA TYR A 51 12.48 -2.47 0.43
C TYR A 51 11.58 -3.21 -0.56
N THR A 52 12.19 -4.02 -1.43
CA THR A 52 11.44 -4.80 -2.43
C THR A 52 10.47 -5.77 -1.78
N ALA A 53 10.92 -6.50 -0.75
CA ALA A 53 10.07 -7.44 -0.04
C ALA A 53 8.87 -6.76 0.62
N THR A 54 9.10 -5.62 1.29
CA THR A 54 8.01 -4.90 1.95
C THR A 54 7.03 -4.31 0.95
N LYS A 55 7.49 -3.81 -0.19
CA LYS A 55 6.60 -3.27 -1.22
C LYS A 55 5.77 -4.36 -1.90
N HIS A 56 6.32 -5.55 -2.10
CA HIS A 56 5.53 -6.71 -2.55
C HIS A 56 4.48 -7.11 -1.52
N ALA A 57 4.83 -7.05 -0.23
CA ALA A 57 3.89 -7.34 0.84
C ALA A 57 2.73 -6.32 0.87
N ILE A 58 2.99 -5.05 0.57
CA ILE A 58 1.95 -4.03 0.45
C ILE A 58 0.95 -4.41 -0.65
N THR A 59 1.42 -4.93 -1.77
CA THR A 59 0.53 -5.40 -2.84
C THR A 59 -0.40 -6.51 -2.35
N GLY A 60 0.14 -7.48 -1.61
CA GLY A 60 -0.66 -8.53 -1.01
C GLY A 60 -1.65 -8.01 0.03
N LEU A 61 -1.20 -7.11 0.90
CA LEU A 61 -2.03 -6.46 1.90
C LEU A 61 -3.20 -5.72 1.24
N THR A 62 -2.92 -4.94 0.18
CA THR A 62 -3.93 -4.18 -0.54
C THR A 62 -5.01 -5.10 -1.11
N LYS A 63 -4.61 -6.21 -1.70
CA LYS A 63 -5.56 -7.19 -2.26
C LYS A 63 -6.41 -7.82 -1.16
N ALA A 64 -5.82 -8.18 -0.04
CA ALA A 64 -6.54 -8.78 1.08
C ALA A 64 -7.56 -7.80 1.67
N VAL A 65 -7.16 -6.56 1.89
CA VAL A 65 -8.05 -5.52 2.42
C VAL A 65 -9.18 -5.22 1.44
N SER A 66 -8.90 -5.23 0.14
CA SER A 66 -9.93 -5.04 -0.89
C SER A 66 -11.01 -6.13 -0.80
N LEU A 67 -10.61 -7.38 -0.59
CA LEU A 67 -11.55 -8.48 -0.44
C LEU A 67 -12.37 -8.35 0.84
N ASP A 68 -11.71 -8.07 1.97
CA ASP A 68 -12.37 -7.95 3.26
C ASP A 68 -13.30 -6.73 3.33
N GLY A 69 -13.00 -5.70 2.58
CA GLY A 69 -13.77 -4.45 2.61
C GLY A 69 -15.08 -4.49 1.83
N ARG A 70 -15.28 -5.47 0.96
CA ARG A 70 -16.45 -5.50 0.07
C ARG A 70 -17.78 -5.42 0.81
N LYS A 71 -17.92 -6.14 1.90
CA LYS A 71 -19.17 -6.16 2.67
C LYS A 71 -19.38 -4.90 3.52
N TYR A 72 -18.39 -4.01 3.58
CA TYR A 72 -18.48 -2.76 4.33
C TYR A 72 -18.40 -1.53 3.44
N ASP A 73 -18.45 -1.72 2.12
CA ASP A 73 -18.34 -0.64 1.13
C ASP A 73 -16.99 0.10 1.21
N ILE A 74 -15.94 -0.64 1.58
CA ILE A 74 -14.58 -0.13 1.65
C ILE A 74 -13.82 -0.61 0.42
N VAL A 75 -13.22 0.35 -0.30
CA VAL A 75 -12.39 0.07 -1.48
C VAL A 75 -10.93 0.29 -1.10
N CYS A 76 -10.06 -0.64 -1.48
CA CYS A 76 -8.63 -0.50 -1.25
C CYS A 76 -7.88 -0.68 -2.57
N GLY A 77 -7.03 0.27 -2.88
CA GLY A 77 -6.21 0.24 -4.09
C GLY A 77 -4.77 0.63 -3.78
N GLN A 78 -3.93 0.62 -4.81
CA GLN A 78 -2.51 0.91 -4.69
C GLN A 78 -2.06 1.79 -5.86
N ILE A 79 -1.16 2.74 -5.58
CA ILE A 79 -0.55 3.58 -6.58
C ILE A 79 0.97 3.32 -6.56
N ASP A 80 1.54 3.01 -7.73
CA ASP A 80 2.98 2.78 -7.89
C ASP A 80 3.57 4.02 -8.56
N ILE A 81 4.04 4.98 -7.75
CA ILE A 81 4.41 6.30 -8.23
C ILE A 81 5.91 6.51 -8.45
N GLY A 82 6.77 5.64 -7.91
CA GLY A 82 8.22 5.84 -7.98
C GLY A 82 8.73 5.93 -9.40
N ASN A 83 8.37 4.97 -10.25
CA ASN A 83 8.83 4.93 -11.65
C ASN A 83 8.21 6.06 -12.47
N ALA A 84 6.94 6.38 -12.23
CA ALA A 84 6.26 7.47 -12.93
C ALA A 84 6.94 8.81 -12.67
N ALA A 85 7.36 9.07 -11.43
CA ALA A 85 8.08 10.28 -11.09
C ALA A 85 9.42 10.37 -11.83
N THR A 86 10.15 9.26 -11.94
CA THR A 86 11.41 9.19 -12.68
C THR A 86 11.21 9.48 -14.17
N GLU A 87 10.20 8.90 -14.77
CA GLU A 87 9.89 9.13 -16.18
C GLU A 87 9.53 10.60 -16.43
N MET A 88 8.77 11.19 -15.57
CA MET A 88 8.42 12.61 -15.68
C MET A 88 9.65 13.49 -15.59
N ALA A 89 10.58 13.18 -14.68
CA ALA A 89 11.82 13.94 -14.55
C ALA A 89 12.68 13.81 -15.83
N GLU A 90 12.74 12.65 -16.42
CA GLU A 90 13.50 12.43 -17.65
C GLU A 90 12.93 13.17 -18.85
N ARG A 91 11.62 13.36 -18.89
CA ARG A 91 10.94 14.06 -19.99
C ARG A 91 11.01 15.57 -19.87
N MET A 92 11.32 16.06 -18.69
CA MET A 92 11.43 17.48 -18.42
C MET A 92 12.85 17.99 -18.66
#